data_318eb457e6b28034ce14770e66d568aa
#
_entry.id   318eb457e6b28034ce14770e66d568aa
#
_cell.length_a   1.000
_cell.length_b   1.000
_cell.length_c   1.000
_cell.angle_alpha   90.00
_cell.angle_beta   90.00
_cell.angle_gamma   90.00
#
_symmetry.space_group_name_H-M   'P 1'
#
loop_
_entity.id
_entity.type
_entity.pdbx_description
1 polymer ?
#
loop_
_entity_poly.entity_id
_entity_poly.type
_entity_poly.pdbx_seq_one_letter_code
_entity_poly.pdbx_strand_id
1 'polypeptide(L)'
;MESGSPLVLGVVLTAAAVLWTVLLVRIVGLRAFSKMTAFDFVTTIAVGSLIAQAGTRNDWAAYLQALAAIGGLFLIQWLLAKARQRWTAAKRLLTNRPKLLMEHGRFLEDAMRESRVSRDSLLEKLRENGVADLGEVRAVVLETTGDISVICGDTIDERLMEGVRKA
;
A
#
# COMPACT_ATOMS: atom_id res chain seq x y z
N MET A 1 15.04 -4.17 38.55
CA MET A 1 13.68 -3.66 38.31
C MET A 1 12.71 -4.73 38.81
N GLU A 2 12.55 -4.80 40.14
CA GLU A 2 11.59 -5.70 40.81
C GLU A 2 10.48 -4.84 41.33
N SER A 3 9.32 -4.81 40.70
CA SER A 3 8.06 -4.50 41.31
C SER A 3 6.85 -4.31 40.38
N GLY A 4 6.93 -4.82 39.17
CA GLY A 4 5.71 -4.93 38.36
C GLY A 4 5.51 -6.39 37.94
N SER A 5 4.28 -6.92 38.01
CA SER A 5 4.06 -8.24 37.43
C SER A 5 4.54 -8.22 35.96
N PRO A 6 5.12 -9.33 35.43
CA PRO A 6 5.59 -9.40 34.02
C PRO A 6 4.51 -8.99 33.03
N LEU A 7 3.24 -9.19 33.41
CA LEU A 7 2.07 -8.78 32.60
C LEU A 7 1.95 -7.25 32.48
N VAL A 8 2.09 -6.52 33.62
CA VAL A 8 2.03 -5.06 33.61
C VAL A 8 3.18 -4.46 32.81
N LEU A 9 4.38 -5.00 32.97
CA LEU A 9 5.55 -4.56 32.22
C LEU A 9 5.34 -4.77 30.71
N GLY A 10 4.87 -5.94 30.31
CA GLY A 10 4.58 -6.26 28.90
C GLY A 10 3.56 -5.30 28.28
N VAL A 11 2.47 -5.00 29.01
CA VAL A 11 1.45 -4.02 28.54
C VAL A 11 2.04 -2.63 28.39
N VAL A 12 2.82 -2.16 29.37
CA VAL A 12 3.44 -0.81 29.33
C VAL A 12 4.44 -0.70 28.18
N LEU A 13 5.31 -1.70 27.98
CA LEU A 13 6.29 -1.71 26.89
C LEU A 13 5.62 -1.76 25.52
N THR A 14 4.57 -2.57 25.37
CA THR A 14 3.79 -2.62 24.14
C THR A 14 3.10 -1.29 23.85
N ALA A 15 2.45 -0.68 24.87
CA ALA A 15 1.81 0.62 24.71
C ALA A 15 2.81 1.71 24.30
N ALA A 16 4.00 1.73 24.90
CA ALA A 16 5.05 2.67 24.53
C ALA A 16 5.56 2.45 23.08
N ALA A 17 5.72 1.19 22.65
CA ALA A 17 6.10 0.87 21.28
C ALA A 17 5.03 1.27 20.25
N VAL A 18 3.74 1.10 20.59
CA VAL A 18 2.61 1.56 19.76
C VAL A 18 2.62 3.08 19.66
N LEU A 19 2.75 3.80 20.78
CA LEU A 19 2.81 5.27 20.80
C LEU A 19 4.00 5.80 19.98
N TRP A 20 5.18 5.16 20.10
CA TRP A 20 6.34 5.45 19.28
C TRP A 20 6.03 5.29 17.78
N THR A 21 5.41 4.17 17.42
CA THR A 21 5.01 3.90 16.03
C THR A 21 4.02 4.93 15.51
N VAL A 22 3.00 5.29 16.30
CA VAL A 22 2.02 6.33 15.93
C VAL A 22 2.70 7.68 15.72
N LEU A 23 3.67 8.03 16.57
CA LEU A 23 4.45 9.26 16.42
C LEU A 23 5.23 9.27 15.10
N LEU A 24 5.89 8.16 14.76
CA LEU A 24 6.63 8.03 13.49
C LEU A 24 5.70 8.13 12.28
N VAL A 25 4.54 7.47 12.31
CA VAL A 25 3.50 7.60 11.28
C VAL A 25 3.07 9.05 11.10
N ARG A 26 2.90 9.77 12.21
CA ARG A 26 2.48 11.18 12.17
C ARG A 26 3.55 12.09 11.55
N ILE A 27 4.82 11.80 11.80
CA ILE A 27 5.97 12.55 11.25
C ILE A 27 6.15 12.25 9.76
N VAL A 28 6.08 10.98 9.37
CA VAL A 28 6.26 10.53 7.97
C VAL A 28 5.08 10.93 7.09
N GLY A 29 3.88 11.08 7.68
CA GLY A 29 2.68 11.58 7.02
C GLY A 29 1.65 10.50 6.67
N LEU A 30 0.38 10.91 6.62
CA LEU A 30 -0.80 10.06 6.43
C LEU A 30 -0.89 9.34 5.08
N ARG A 31 -0.06 9.70 4.09
CA ARG A 31 -0.04 9.03 2.76
C ARG A 31 0.41 7.57 2.83
N ALA A 32 1.04 7.15 3.94
CA ALA A 32 1.45 5.77 4.15
C ALA A 32 0.27 4.78 4.25
N PHE A 33 -0.95 5.26 4.54
CA PHE A 33 -2.13 4.42 4.74
C PHE A 33 -3.20 4.55 3.65
N SER A 34 -3.09 5.53 2.74
CA SER A 34 -4.02 5.69 1.63
C SER A 34 -3.46 4.99 0.39
N LYS A 35 -4.10 3.92 -0.06
CA LYS A 35 -3.71 3.09 -1.21
C LYS A 35 -2.31 2.47 -1.05
N MET A 36 -2.21 1.50 -0.13
CA MET A 36 -0.98 0.78 0.21
C MET A 36 -0.42 0.03 -1.00
N THR A 37 0.85 0.26 -1.28
CA THR A 37 1.60 -0.60 -2.22
C THR A 37 1.95 -1.94 -1.55
N ALA A 38 2.33 -2.96 -2.34
CA ALA A 38 2.80 -4.22 -1.80
C ALA A 38 3.98 -4.04 -0.80
N PHE A 39 4.84 -3.05 -1.04
CA PHE A 39 5.93 -2.71 -0.14
C PHE A 39 5.42 -2.16 1.21
N ASP A 40 4.42 -1.28 1.18
CA ASP A 40 3.84 -0.71 2.40
C ASP A 40 3.17 -1.80 3.23
N PHE A 41 2.50 -2.77 2.59
CA PHE A 41 1.90 -3.93 3.25
C PHE A 41 2.94 -4.78 3.99
N VAL A 42 4.05 -5.14 3.32
CA VAL A 42 5.15 -5.90 3.94
C VAL A 42 5.73 -5.15 5.14
N THR A 43 5.92 -3.84 5.00
CA THR A 43 6.45 -3.01 6.10
C THR A 43 5.48 -2.96 7.28
N THR A 44 4.16 -2.90 7.03
CA THR A 44 3.14 -2.91 8.10
C THR A 44 3.21 -4.20 8.91
N ILE A 45 3.36 -5.36 8.25
CA ILE A 45 3.53 -6.64 8.93
C ILE A 45 4.83 -6.65 9.76
N ALA A 46 5.93 -6.17 9.20
CA ALA A 46 7.21 -6.09 9.89
C ALA A 46 7.14 -5.19 11.13
N VAL A 47 6.50 -4.03 11.04
CA VAL A 47 6.29 -3.12 12.19
C VAL A 47 5.44 -3.80 13.27
N GLY A 48 4.34 -4.48 12.91
CA GLY A 48 3.51 -5.23 13.86
C GLY A 48 4.31 -6.31 14.60
N SER A 49 5.16 -7.05 13.88
CA SER A 49 6.03 -8.06 14.47
C SER A 49 7.06 -7.46 15.43
N LEU A 50 7.64 -6.31 15.10
CA LEU A 50 8.59 -5.61 15.98
C LEU A 50 7.92 -5.05 17.25
N ILE A 51 6.67 -4.56 17.14
CA ILE A 51 5.88 -4.12 18.29
C ILE A 51 5.61 -5.30 19.22
N ALA A 52 5.19 -6.45 18.68
CA ALA A 52 4.96 -7.66 19.47
C ALA A 52 6.25 -8.14 20.16
N GLN A 53 7.38 -8.12 19.46
CA GLN A 53 8.68 -8.44 20.06
C GLN A 53 9.07 -7.46 21.16
N ALA A 54 8.87 -6.15 20.95
CA ALA A 54 9.19 -5.14 21.96
C ALA A 54 8.44 -5.38 23.27
N GLY A 55 7.14 -5.74 23.22
CA GLY A 55 6.32 -6.00 24.38
C GLY A 55 6.74 -7.22 25.22
N THR A 56 7.47 -8.15 24.64
CA THR A 56 7.92 -9.39 25.30
C THR A 56 9.38 -9.35 25.78
N ARG A 57 10.06 -8.22 25.60
CA ARG A 57 11.48 -8.10 26.00
C ARG A 57 11.63 -7.83 27.48
N ASN A 58 12.48 -8.64 28.13
CA ASN A 58 12.87 -8.44 29.54
C ASN A 58 14.16 -7.62 29.67
N ASP A 59 14.87 -7.40 28.57
CA ASP A 59 16.13 -6.66 28.49
C ASP A 59 15.90 -5.29 27.81
N TRP A 60 16.41 -4.23 28.46
CA TRP A 60 16.25 -2.87 27.99
C TRP A 60 16.96 -2.60 26.66
N ALA A 61 18.13 -3.20 26.44
CA ALA A 61 18.87 -3.04 25.19
C ALA A 61 18.10 -3.66 24.01
N ALA A 62 17.54 -4.86 24.20
CA ALA A 62 16.73 -5.53 23.18
C ALA A 62 15.41 -4.76 22.89
N TYR A 63 14.81 -4.13 23.90
CA TYR A 63 13.64 -3.26 23.70
C TYR A 63 13.98 -2.03 22.84
N LEU A 64 15.07 -1.32 23.19
CA LEU A 64 15.55 -0.16 22.40
C LEU A 64 15.93 -0.55 20.98
N GLN A 65 16.53 -1.75 20.78
CA GLN A 65 16.83 -2.27 19.46
C GLN A 65 15.56 -2.47 18.62
N ALA A 66 14.46 -2.97 19.20
CA ALA A 66 13.19 -3.12 18.50
C ALA A 66 12.61 -1.75 18.10
N LEU A 67 12.63 -0.75 19.01
CA LEU A 67 12.19 0.61 18.70
C LEU A 67 13.05 1.27 17.60
N ALA A 68 14.36 1.07 17.63
CA ALA A 68 15.28 1.56 16.60
C ALA A 68 15.01 0.89 15.24
N ALA A 69 14.71 -0.42 15.24
CA ALA A 69 14.35 -1.15 14.02
C ALA A 69 13.03 -0.61 13.40
N ILE A 70 12.03 -0.31 14.23
CA ILE A 70 10.79 0.35 13.77
C ILE A 70 11.12 1.70 13.13
N GLY A 71 11.92 2.53 13.80
CA GLY A 71 12.38 3.82 13.26
C GLY A 71 13.12 3.68 11.93
N GLY A 72 14.00 2.67 11.84
CA GLY A 72 14.74 2.33 10.61
C GLY A 72 13.82 1.97 9.44
N LEU A 73 12.77 1.17 9.67
CA LEU A 73 11.78 0.84 8.65
C LEU A 73 11.06 2.10 8.13
N PHE A 74 10.61 2.99 9.02
CA PHE A 74 9.98 4.25 8.62
C PHE A 74 10.93 5.18 7.87
N LEU A 75 12.19 5.24 8.29
CA LEU A 75 13.23 6.00 7.58
C LEU A 75 13.43 5.47 6.15
N ILE A 76 13.53 4.15 5.98
CA ILE A 76 13.66 3.50 4.67
C ILE A 76 12.43 3.81 3.81
N GLN A 77 11.21 3.70 4.35
CA GLN A 77 9.98 4.06 3.63
C GLN A 77 10.01 5.52 3.17
N TRP A 78 10.39 6.45 4.04
CA TRP A 78 10.48 7.86 3.70
C TRP A 78 11.52 8.12 2.60
N LEU A 79 12.71 7.51 2.70
CA LEU A 79 13.76 7.61 1.69
C LEU A 79 13.30 7.07 0.32
N LEU A 80 12.63 5.90 0.31
CA LEU A 80 12.09 5.30 -0.90
C LEU A 80 10.97 6.16 -1.52
N ALA A 81 10.09 6.72 -0.68
CA ALA A 81 9.05 7.64 -1.15
C ALA A 81 9.66 8.88 -1.80
N LYS A 82 10.69 9.46 -1.18
CA LYS A 82 11.42 10.62 -1.70
C LYS A 82 12.19 10.29 -3.00
N ALA A 83 12.80 9.10 -3.06
CA ALA A 83 13.49 8.62 -4.26
C ALA A 83 12.53 8.43 -5.43
N ARG A 84 11.32 7.88 -5.19
CA ARG A 84 10.26 7.73 -6.20
C ARG A 84 9.77 9.07 -6.75
N GLN A 85 9.78 10.13 -5.94
CA GLN A 85 9.40 11.47 -6.38
C GLN A 85 10.48 12.14 -7.24
N ARG A 86 11.75 11.90 -6.95
CA ARG A 86 12.88 12.58 -7.62
C ARG A 86 13.42 11.84 -8.83
N TRP A 87 13.35 10.52 -8.86
CA TRP A 87 14.02 9.70 -9.89
C TRP A 87 13.03 8.81 -10.62
N THR A 88 12.83 9.07 -11.92
CA THR A 88 11.96 8.27 -12.80
C THR A 88 12.41 6.80 -12.88
N ALA A 89 13.73 6.53 -12.78
CA ALA A 89 14.26 5.18 -12.73
C ALA A 89 13.84 4.43 -11.46
N ALA A 90 13.88 5.09 -10.29
CA ALA A 90 13.40 4.51 -9.02
C ALA A 90 11.89 4.23 -9.07
N LYS A 91 11.10 5.12 -9.67
CA LYS A 91 9.67 4.90 -9.89
C LYS A 91 9.42 3.64 -10.74
N ARG A 92 10.17 3.43 -11.80
CA ARG A 92 10.03 2.26 -12.70
C ARG A 92 10.40 0.93 -12.03
N LEU A 93 11.41 0.93 -11.13
CA LEU A 93 11.87 -0.27 -10.43
C LEU A 93 10.99 -0.64 -9.24
N LEU A 94 10.48 0.36 -8.53
CA LEU A 94 9.77 0.17 -7.26
C LEU A 94 8.24 0.14 -7.40
N THR A 95 7.70 0.48 -8.56
CA THR A 95 6.26 0.60 -8.75
C THR A 95 5.86 -0.04 -10.08
N ASN A 96 4.89 -0.92 -10.05
CA ASN A 96 4.26 -1.44 -11.27
C ASN A 96 3.67 -0.28 -12.08
N ARG A 97 3.55 -0.46 -13.40
CA ARG A 97 2.82 0.53 -14.22
C ARG A 97 1.34 0.20 -14.20
N PRO A 98 0.47 1.22 -14.14
CA PRO A 98 -0.95 1.01 -14.37
C PRO A 98 -1.17 0.30 -15.72
N LYS A 99 -2.15 -0.58 -15.79
CA LYS A 99 -2.42 -1.37 -16.98
C LYS A 99 -3.89 -1.29 -17.37
N LEU A 100 -4.15 -1.03 -18.64
CA LEU A 100 -5.49 -1.00 -19.18
C LEU A 100 -6.06 -2.42 -19.25
N LEU A 101 -7.23 -2.66 -18.64
CA LEU A 101 -7.92 -3.95 -18.62
C LEU A 101 -9.17 -3.95 -19.50
N MET A 102 -9.78 -2.78 -19.70
CA MET A 102 -10.97 -2.64 -20.52
C MET A 102 -10.97 -1.27 -21.21
N GLU A 103 -11.38 -1.19 -22.45
CA GLU A 103 -11.47 0.04 -23.24
C GLU A 103 -12.77 0.02 -24.07
N HIS A 104 -13.53 1.11 -24.02
CA HIS A 104 -14.80 1.26 -24.76
C HIS A 104 -15.75 0.07 -24.61
N GLY A 105 -15.99 -0.37 -23.39
CA GLY A 105 -16.88 -1.48 -23.10
C GLY A 105 -16.31 -2.88 -23.44
N ARG A 106 -15.08 -2.97 -23.95
CA ARG A 106 -14.47 -4.23 -24.38
C ARG A 106 -13.38 -4.69 -23.42
N PHE A 107 -13.43 -5.95 -23.03
CA PHE A 107 -12.40 -6.57 -22.20
C PHE A 107 -11.12 -6.82 -23.01
N LEU A 108 -9.97 -6.48 -22.44
CA LEU A 108 -8.64 -6.74 -23.01
C LEU A 108 -8.11 -8.05 -22.38
N GLU A 109 -8.54 -9.19 -22.94
CA GLU A 109 -8.31 -10.52 -22.35
C GLU A 109 -6.82 -10.83 -22.10
N ASP A 110 -5.93 -10.41 -23.01
CA ASP A 110 -4.48 -10.60 -22.88
C ASP A 110 -3.91 -9.78 -21.71
N ALA A 111 -4.36 -8.53 -21.57
CA ALA A 111 -3.98 -7.68 -20.45
C ALA A 111 -4.48 -8.23 -19.11
N MET A 112 -5.70 -8.75 -19.07
CA MET A 112 -6.30 -9.38 -17.90
C MET A 112 -5.55 -10.65 -17.51
N ARG A 113 -5.22 -11.51 -18.48
CA ARG A 113 -4.45 -12.74 -18.26
C ARG A 113 -3.05 -12.45 -17.70
N GLU A 114 -2.33 -11.51 -18.31
CA GLU A 114 -0.99 -11.08 -17.85
C GLU A 114 -1.04 -10.50 -16.42
N SER A 115 -2.14 -9.79 -16.11
CA SER A 115 -2.35 -9.17 -14.78
C SER A 115 -2.99 -10.12 -13.76
N ARG A 116 -3.36 -11.33 -14.16
CA ARG A 116 -4.07 -12.33 -13.33
C ARG A 116 -5.39 -11.78 -12.76
N VAL A 117 -6.07 -10.93 -13.50
CA VAL A 117 -7.38 -10.39 -13.16
C VAL A 117 -8.43 -11.23 -13.89
N SER A 118 -9.36 -11.84 -13.14
CA SER A 118 -10.47 -12.59 -13.73
C SER A 118 -11.55 -11.66 -14.26
N ARG A 119 -12.35 -12.15 -15.20
CA ARG A 119 -13.50 -11.41 -15.70
C ARG A 119 -14.54 -11.16 -14.62
N ASP A 120 -14.72 -12.12 -13.71
CA ASP A 120 -15.66 -12.00 -12.59
C ASP A 120 -15.24 -10.91 -11.62
N SER A 121 -13.95 -10.82 -11.28
CA SER A 121 -13.41 -9.75 -10.44
C SER A 121 -13.59 -8.37 -11.09
N LEU A 122 -13.44 -8.29 -12.41
CA LEU A 122 -13.66 -7.03 -13.12
C LEU A 122 -15.13 -6.63 -13.12
N LEU A 123 -16.03 -7.59 -13.36
CA LEU A 123 -17.48 -7.37 -13.30
C LEU A 123 -17.96 -7.00 -11.89
N GLU A 124 -17.37 -7.60 -10.86
CA GLU A 124 -17.61 -7.21 -9.46
C GLU A 124 -17.24 -5.76 -9.23
N LYS A 125 -16.05 -5.34 -9.69
CA LYS A 125 -15.57 -3.96 -9.55
C LYS A 125 -16.41 -2.96 -10.32
N LEU A 126 -16.92 -3.33 -11.49
CA LEU A 126 -17.85 -2.52 -12.26
C LEU A 126 -19.16 -2.29 -11.49
N ARG A 127 -19.72 -3.36 -10.90
CA ARG A 127 -20.94 -3.26 -10.06
C ARG A 127 -20.71 -2.41 -8.81
N GLU A 128 -19.57 -2.55 -8.13
CA GLU A 128 -19.21 -1.71 -6.98
C GLU A 128 -19.17 -0.22 -7.34
N ASN A 129 -18.78 0.10 -8.57
CA ASN A 129 -18.76 1.48 -9.09
C ASN A 129 -20.10 1.91 -9.70
N GLY A 130 -21.17 1.11 -9.56
CA GLY A 130 -22.53 1.47 -10.02
C GLY A 130 -22.71 1.42 -11.54
N VAL A 131 -21.84 0.73 -12.26
CA VAL A 131 -21.94 0.57 -13.73
C VAL A 131 -23.12 -0.34 -14.06
N ALA A 132 -24.13 0.19 -14.75
CA ALA A 132 -25.29 -0.56 -15.20
C ALA A 132 -25.14 -1.07 -16.65
N ASP A 133 -24.44 -0.31 -17.50
CA ASP A 133 -24.19 -0.66 -18.89
C ASP A 133 -22.67 -0.61 -19.19
N LEU A 134 -22.16 -1.68 -19.78
CA LEU A 134 -20.75 -1.73 -20.20
C LEU A 134 -20.43 -0.72 -21.29
N GLY A 135 -21.41 -0.28 -22.06
CA GLY A 135 -21.26 0.78 -23.06
C GLY A 135 -20.86 2.13 -22.49
N GLU A 136 -21.20 2.41 -21.23
CA GLU A 136 -20.82 3.64 -20.52
C GLU A 136 -19.35 3.61 -20.03
N VAL A 137 -18.72 2.42 -20.03
CA VAL A 137 -17.35 2.26 -19.55
C VAL A 137 -16.35 2.68 -20.62
N ARG A 138 -15.64 3.76 -20.35
CA ARG A 138 -14.61 4.27 -21.26
C ARG A 138 -13.28 3.55 -21.10
N ALA A 139 -12.84 3.36 -19.86
CA ALA A 139 -11.63 2.63 -19.53
C ALA A 139 -11.72 1.99 -18.14
N VAL A 140 -11.06 0.85 -17.99
CA VAL A 140 -10.79 0.23 -16.68
C VAL A 140 -9.30 0.00 -16.55
N VAL A 141 -8.71 0.52 -15.50
CA VAL A 141 -7.28 0.52 -15.28
C VAL A 141 -6.93 -0.20 -13.99
N LEU A 142 -6.06 -1.20 -14.08
CA LEU A 142 -5.40 -1.77 -12.90
C LEU A 142 -4.32 -0.81 -12.43
N GLU A 143 -4.48 -0.26 -11.26
CA GLU A 143 -3.55 0.70 -10.66
C GLU A 143 -2.28 0.04 -10.12
N THR A 144 -1.29 0.85 -9.84
CA THR A 144 -0.01 0.42 -9.25
C THR A 144 -0.15 -0.22 -7.87
N THR A 145 -1.24 0.06 -7.18
CA THR A 145 -1.59 -0.48 -5.85
C THR A 145 -2.30 -1.84 -5.94
N GLY A 146 -2.68 -2.27 -7.15
CA GLY A 146 -3.50 -3.46 -7.36
C GLY A 146 -5.01 -3.18 -7.31
N ASP A 147 -5.42 -1.94 -7.04
CA ASP A 147 -6.83 -1.53 -7.14
C ASP A 147 -7.22 -1.31 -8.60
N ILE A 148 -8.52 -1.33 -8.88
CA ILE A 148 -9.08 -1.16 -10.22
C ILE A 148 -9.87 0.14 -10.26
N SER A 149 -9.44 1.07 -11.12
CA SER A 149 -10.14 2.32 -11.40
C SER A 149 -11.07 2.14 -12.59
N VAL A 150 -12.33 2.56 -12.43
CA VAL A 150 -13.35 2.53 -13.48
C VAL A 150 -13.62 3.96 -13.91
N ILE A 151 -13.52 4.22 -15.21
CA ILE A 151 -13.76 5.53 -15.82
C ILE A 151 -14.93 5.38 -16.77
N CYS A 152 -16.05 6.04 -16.44
CA CYS A 152 -17.27 6.10 -17.25
C CYS A 152 -17.40 7.47 -17.91
N GLY A 153 -18.12 7.53 -19.02
CA GLY A 153 -18.47 8.76 -19.75
C GLY A 153 -18.20 8.65 -21.24
N ASP A 154 -18.64 9.68 -21.99
CA ASP A 154 -18.54 9.71 -23.45
C ASP A 154 -17.10 9.98 -23.93
N THR A 155 -16.35 10.76 -23.15
CA THR A 155 -14.96 11.14 -23.47
C THR A 155 -14.05 10.93 -22.27
N ILE A 156 -12.76 10.72 -22.54
CA ILE A 156 -11.72 10.66 -21.50
C ILE A 156 -10.62 11.68 -21.88
N ASP A 157 -10.17 12.44 -20.93
CA ASP A 157 -9.00 13.31 -21.10
C ASP A 157 -7.75 12.39 -21.21
N GLU A 158 -7.00 12.55 -22.31
CA GLU A 158 -5.80 11.73 -22.58
C GLU A 158 -4.77 11.81 -21.46
N ARG A 159 -4.73 12.91 -20.72
CA ARG A 159 -3.85 13.07 -19.55
C ARG A 159 -4.13 12.06 -18.44
N LEU A 160 -5.39 11.59 -18.31
CA LEU A 160 -5.75 10.54 -17.35
C LEU A 160 -5.18 9.18 -17.71
N MET A 161 -4.80 9.00 -18.97
CA MET A 161 -4.20 7.76 -19.49
C MET A 161 -2.68 7.83 -19.56
N GLU A 162 -2.07 8.94 -19.14
CA GLU A 162 -0.61 9.06 -19.11
C GLU A 162 0.03 8.00 -18.20
N GLY A 163 0.98 7.26 -18.76
CA GLY A 163 1.70 6.21 -18.03
C GLY A 163 0.95 4.88 -17.89
N VAL A 164 -0.30 4.79 -18.36
CA VAL A 164 -1.05 3.54 -18.45
C VAL A 164 -0.49 2.71 -19.62
N ARG A 165 -0.13 1.46 -19.33
CA ARG A 165 0.31 0.50 -20.33
C ARG A 165 -0.92 -0.03 -21.08
N LYS A 166 -0.99 0.20 -22.36
CA LYS A 166 -1.89 -0.52 -23.28
C LYS A 166 -1.29 -1.90 -23.57
N ALA A 167 -2.15 -2.88 -23.71
CA ALA A 167 -1.73 -4.26 -24.00
C ALA A 167 -0.98 -4.35 -25.30
#